data_f83e477e73bff15a7a0cbec27278120d
#
_entry.id   f83e477e73bff15a7a0cbec27278120d
#
_cell.length_a   1.000
_cell.length_b   1.000
_cell.length_c   1.000
_cell.angle_alpha   90.00
_cell.angle_beta   90.00
_cell.angle_gamma   90.00
#
_symmetry.space_group_name_H-M   'P 1'
#
loop_
_entity.id
_entity.type
_entity.pdbx_description
1 polymer ?
#
loop_
_entity_poly.entity_id
_entity_poly.type
_entity_poly.pdbx_seq_one_letter_code
_entity_poly.pdbx_strand_id
1 'polypeptide(L)'
;MAAYLGSARAAVPPERSVAFTIAVIALGAKLAKVDGAVARSEVAAFRRVFIIPRSEEKNAARVFDLARQDVAGFDAWARRIARMFTPGDPVLLDVMEGLFIIALADGALHETEIAFLDEVGRIFGLSPAQVTAIRRRQDPATGCPPCEVLGVDPDTPLPEARKRWRALIRESHPDHAIGRGLPAEAIRLAEARTRRLNEAWDSFRAMHQSGQNMGAA
;
A
#
# COMPACT_ATOMS: atom_id res chain seq x y z
N MET A 1 13.49 -2.99 42.24
CA MET A 1 13.41 -1.83 41.34
C MET A 1 14.22 -2.15 40.09
N ALA A 2 13.57 -2.70 39.06
CA ALA A 2 14.21 -2.99 37.78
C ALA A 2 13.93 -1.81 36.85
N ALA A 3 14.99 -1.10 36.47
CA ALA A 3 14.94 0.02 35.57
C ALA A 3 14.56 -0.48 34.16
N TYR A 4 13.41 -0.08 33.68
CA TYR A 4 12.96 -0.21 32.29
C TYR A 4 13.80 0.76 31.43
N LEU A 5 14.94 0.30 30.96
CA LEU A 5 15.69 0.98 29.91
C LEU A 5 14.95 0.75 28.59
N GLY A 6 14.01 1.63 28.31
CA GLY A 6 13.45 1.79 26.98
C GLY A 6 14.57 2.15 26.02
N SER A 7 14.99 1.19 25.17
CA SER A 7 15.89 1.48 24.06
C SER A 7 15.20 2.51 23.18
N ALA A 8 15.65 3.76 23.23
CA ALA A 8 15.30 4.79 22.26
C ALA A 8 15.68 4.24 20.87
N ARG A 9 14.69 3.76 20.10
CA ARG A 9 14.88 3.37 18.72
C ARG A 9 15.36 4.60 17.96
N ALA A 10 16.55 4.52 17.39
CA ALA A 10 17.14 5.61 16.63
C ALA A 10 16.17 6.03 15.52
N ALA A 11 15.81 7.31 15.49
CA ALA A 11 15.03 7.89 14.40
C ALA A 11 15.75 7.61 13.07
N VAL A 12 14.98 7.29 12.03
CA VAL A 12 15.55 7.11 10.67
C VAL A 12 16.23 8.42 10.29
N PRO A 13 17.49 8.38 9.84
CA PRO A 13 18.19 9.59 9.41
C PRO A 13 17.37 10.32 8.33
N PRO A 14 17.31 11.67 8.36
CA PRO A 14 16.56 12.46 7.38
C PRO A 14 16.88 12.11 5.93
N GLU A 15 18.13 11.73 5.63
CA GLU A 15 18.58 11.33 4.30
C GLU A 15 17.87 10.06 3.80
N ARG A 16 17.58 9.11 4.69
CA ARG A 16 16.82 7.89 4.33
C ARG A 16 15.36 8.20 4.05
N SER A 17 14.78 9.16 4.77
CA SER A 17 13.40 9.64 4.53
C SER A 17 13.30 10.27 3.13
N VAL A 18 14.15 11.22 2.81
CA VAL A 18 14.19 11.87 1.48
C VAL A 18 14.46 10.86 0.37
N ALA A 19 15.40 9.93 0.59
CA ALA A 19 15.73 8.90 -0.41
C ALA A 19 14.56 7.95 -0.68
N PHE A 20 13.77 7.61 0.34
CA PHE A 20 12.56 6.81 0.19
C PHE A 20 11.51 7.56 -0.63
N THR A 21 11.20 8.80 -0.25
CA THR A 21 10.24 9.66 -0.96
C THR A 21 10.58 9.79 -2.45
N ILE A 22 11.84 10.12 -2.76
CA ILE A 22 12.32 10.21 -4.16
C ILE A 22 12.14 8.88 -4.90
N ALA A 23 12.49 7.75 -4.27
CA ALA A 23 12.40 6.44 -4.91
C ALA A 23 10.96 6.04 -5.19
N VAL A 24 10.03 6.31 -4.27
CA VAL A 24 8.60 6.03 -4.44
C VAL A 24 7.99 6.92 -5.53
N ILE A 25 8.33 8.22 -5.56
CA ILE A 25 7.88 9.15 -6.61
C ILE A 25 8.38 8.67 -7.99
N ALA A 26 9.66 8.31 -8.10
CA ALA A 26 10.24 7.85 -9.35
C ALA A 26 9.58 6.53 -9.83
N LEU A 27 9.35 5.58 -8.91
CA LEU A 27 8.72 4.31 -9.24
C LEU A 27 7.28 4.49 -9.72
N GLY A 28 6.48 5.32 -9.02
CA GLY A 28 5.10 5.62 -9.42
C GLY A 28 5.02 6.39 -10.74
N ALA A 29 5.95 7.30 -11.01
CA ALA A 29 6.02 8.02 -12.28
C ALA A 29 6.37 7.10 -13.48
N LYS A 30 7.24 6.11 -13.25
CA LYS A 30 7.58 5.09 -14.26
C LYS A 30 6.44 4.14 -14.52
N LEU A 31 5.68 3.75 -13.49
CA LEU A 31 4.44 2.97 -13.64
C LEU A 31 3.44 3.72 -14.52
N ALA A 32 3.14 4.98 -14.20
CA ALA A 32 2.23 5.82 -14.97
C ALA A 32 2.69 6.07 -16.42
N LYS A 33 3.91 5.72 -16.79
CA LYS A 33 4.45 5.84 -18.16
C LYS A 33 4.47 4.53 -18.92
N VAL A 34 4.24 3.40 -18.25
CA VAL A 34 4.49 2.07 -18.80
C VAL A 34 3.64 1.73 -20.02
N ASP A 35 2.43 2.27 -20.11
CA ASP A 35 1.52 2.14 -21.26
C ASP A 35 1.75 3.20 -22.36
N GLY A 36 2.67 4.15 -22.12
CA GLY A 36 3.07 5.19 -23.09
C GLY A 36 2.49 6.57 -22.86
N ALA A 37 1.32 6.71 -22.22
CA ALA A 37 0.66 7.99 -21.95
C ALA A 37 0.29 8.11 -20.46
N VAL A 38 0.82 9.15 -19.79
CA VAL A 38 0.45 9.42 -18.38
C VAL A 38 -0.94 10.02 -18.33
N ALA A 39 -1.91 9.28 -17.81
CA ALA A 39 -3.27 9.74 -17.63
C ALA A 39 -3.40 10.76 -16.48
N ARG A 40 -4.36 11.69 -16.58
CA ARG A 40 -4.65 12.63 -15.49
C ARG A 40 -5.16 11.94 -14.23
N SER A 41 -5.90 10.83 -14.40
CA SER A 41 -6.40 9.96 -13.33
C SER A 41 -5.26 9.35 -12.52
N GLU A 42 -4.20 8.84 -13.16
CA GLU A 42 -3.01 8.27 -12.51
C GLU A 42 -2.25 9.33 -11.71
N VAL A 43 -2.07 10.54 -12.27
CA VAL A 43 -1.44 11.66 -11.55
C VAL A 43 -2.28 12.06 -10.33
N ALA A 44 -3.60 12.07 -10.45
CA ALA A 44 -4.50 12.37 -9.34
C ALA A 44 -4.47 11.24 -8.28
N ALA A 45 -4.44 9.97 -8.70
CA ALA A 45 -4.28 8.82 -7.81
C ALA A 45 -2.93 8.85 -7.10
N PHE A 46 -1.85 9.12 -7.82
CA PHE A 46 -0.52 9.29 -7.25
C PHE A 46 -0.50 10.32 -6.13
N ARG A 47 -1.06 11.53 -6.35
CA ARG A 47 -1.13 12.59 -5.34
C ARG A 47 -2.00 12.23 -4.14
N ARG A 48 -3.01 11.38 -4.33
CA ARG A 48 -3.89 10.90 -3.26
C ARG A 48 -3.21 9.83 -2.41
N VAL A 49 -2.46 8.93 -3.04
CA VAL A 49 -1.75 7.83 -2.37
C VAL A 49 -0.52 8.36 -1.64
N PHE A 50 0.30 9.14 -2.34
CA PHE A 50 1.54 9.70 -1.82
C PHE A 50 1.34 11.19 -1.51
N ILE A 51 0.84 11.46 -0.29
CA ILE A 51 0.61 12.83 0.18
C ILE A 51 1.96 13.51 0.40
N ILE A 52 2.30 14.40 -0.53
CA ILE A 52 3.56 15.15 -0.50
C ILE A 52 3.32 16.46 0.26
N PRO A 53 4.18 16.82 1.25
CA PRO A 53 4.10 18.11 1.92
C PRO A 53 4.16 19.26 0.91
N ARG A 54 3.39 20.32 1.14
CA ARG A 54 3.38 21.50 0.24
C ARG A 54 4.76 22.11 -0.01
N SER A 55 5.64 22.08 0.99
CA SER A 55 7.03 22.51 0.88
C SER A 55 7.82 21.71 -0.15
N GLU A 56 7.48 20.43 -0.37
CA GLU A 56 8.18 19.50 -1.24
C GLU A 56 7.48 19.27 -2.60
N GLU A 57 6.29 19.85 -2.82
CA GLU A 57 5.51 19.62 -4.05
C GLU A 57 6.30 19.97 -5.33
N LYS A 58 7.08 21.06 -5.32
CA LYS A 58 7.88 21.47 -6.48
C LYS A 58 9.01 20.47 -6.76
N ASN A 59 9.67 19.98 -5.73
CA ASN A 59 10.73 18.98 -5.84
C ASN A 59 10.16 17.64 -6.31
N ALA A 60 9.04 17.23 -5.74
CA ALA A 60 8.32 16.02 -6.12
C ALA A 60 7.87 16.05 -7.58
N ALA A 61 7.28 17.16 -8.03
CA ALA A 61 6.89 17.35 -9.43
C ALA A 61 8.09 17.24 -10.37
N ARG A 62 9.23 17.81 -10.00
CA ARG A 62 10.48 17.73 -10.80
C ARG A 62 10.98 16.29 -10.89
N VAL A 63 10.99 15.55 -9.77
CA VAL A 63 11.39 14.12 -9.76
C VAL A 63 10.44 13.30 -10.61
N PHE A 64 9.12 13.53 -10.47
CA PHE A 64 8.10 12.84 -11.26
C PHE A 64 8.27 13.11 -12.76
N ASP A 65 8.45 14.38 -13.15
CA ASP A 65 8.64 14.78 -14.56
C ASP A 65 9.91 14.19 -15.18
N LEU A 66 11.00 14.08 -14.41
CA LEU A 66 12.23 13.42 -14.86
C LEU A 66 12.03 11.90 -14.98
N ALA A 67 11.39 11.28 -14.00
CA ALA A 67 11.23 9.83 -13.96
C ALA A 67 10.29 9.30 -15.04
N ARG A 68 9.23 10.04 -15.39
CA ARG A 68 8.24 9.66 -16.43
C ARG A 68 8.74 9.83 -17.87
N GLN A 69 9.97 10.30 -18.10
CA GLN A 69 10.52 10.43 -19.45
C GLN A 69 10.75 9.08 -20.11
N ASP A 70 11.14 8.08 -19.32
CA ASP A 70 11.27 6.70 -19.78
C ASP A 70 10.92 5.71 -18.64
N VAL A 71 10.61 4.44 -19.00
CA VAL A 71 10.32 3.36 -18.04
C VAL A 71 11.61 2.66 -17.57
N ALA A 72 12.71 2.78 -18.31
CA ALA A 72 13.96 2.10 -18.01
C ALA A 72 14.47 2.41 -16.59
N GLY A 73 15.07 1.42 -15.94
CA GLY A 73 15.65 1.57 -14.60
C GLY A 73 14.61 1.61 -13.46
N PHE A 74 13.34 1.26 -13.68
CA PHE A 74 12.37 1.13 -12.60
C PHE A 74 12.79 0.11 -11.56
N ASP A 75 13.43 -0.96 -11.99
CA ASP A 75 13.99 -2.02 -11.17
C ASP A 75 15.08 -1.51 -10.19
N ALA A 76 15.86 -0.52 -10.60
CA ALA A 76 16.85 0.12 -9.72
C ALA A 76 16.17 0.91 -8.60
N TRP A 77 15.05 1.60 -8.90
CA TRP A 77 14.26 2.30 -7.90
C TRP A 77 13.55 1.34 -6.95
N ALA A 78 12.95 0.26 -7.47
CA ALA A 78 12.35 -0.79 -6.66
C ALA A 78 13.38 -1.44 -5.72
N ARG A 79 14.58 -1.79 -6.21
CA ARG A 79 15.68 -2.31 -5.36
C ARG A 79 16.14 -1.29 -4.31
N ARG A 80 16.14 0.00 -4.65
CA ARG A 80 16.51 1.05 -3.69
C ARG A 80 15.52 1.11 -2.53
N ILE A 81 14.22 1.00 -2.81
CA ILE A 81 13.17 0.90 -1.77
C ILE A 81 13.37 -0.40 -0.97
N ALA A 82 13.48 -1.54 -1.63
CA ALA A 82 13.62 -2.85 -0.98
C ALA A 82 14.78 -2.90 0.01
N ARG A 83 15.93 -2.29 -0.33
CA ARG A 83 17.13 -2.24 0.56
C ARG A 83 16.94 -1.43 1.83
N MET A 84 15.89 -0.62 1.93
CA MET A 84 15.59 0.17 3.13
C MET A 84 14.85 -0.62 4.20
N PHE A 85 14.27 -1.77 3.82
CA PHE A 85 13.40 -2.59 4.65
C PHE A 85 13.84 -4.06 4.64
N THR A 86 13.31 -4.84 5.57
CA THR A 86 13.46 -6.31 5.54
C THR A 86 12.48 -6.92 4.53
N PRO A 87 12.83 -8.06 3.90
CA PRO A 87 11.89 -8.77 3.02
C PRO A 87 10.54 -9.02 3.72
N GLY A 88 9.43 -8.73 3.03
CA GLY A 88 8.08 -8.87 3.59
C GLY A 88 7.67 -7.81 4.61
N ASP A 89 8.45 -6.73 4.77
CA ASP A 89 8.07 -5.61 5.63
C ASP A 89 6.70 -5.03 5.20
N PRO A 90 5.78 -4.75 6.14
CA PRO A 90 4.48 -4.17 5.83
C PRO A 90 4.53 -2.91 4.95
N VAL A 91 5.58 -2.10 5.06
CA VAL A 91 5.77 -0.91 4.22
C VAL A 91 5.90 -1.26 2.74
N LEU A 92 6.56 -2.38 2.41
CA LEU A 92 6.69 -2.84 1.01
C LEU A 92 5.33 -3.27 0.43
N LEU A 93 4.48 -3.90 1.27
CA LEU A 93 3.09 -4.21 0.90
C LEU A 93 2.28 -2.93 0.68
N ASP A 94 2.42 -1.94 1.56
CA ASP A 94 1.71 -0.67 1.46
C ASP A 94 2.13 0.12 0.21
N VAL A 95 3.43 0.14 -0.14
CA VAL A 95 3.92 0.73 -1.39
C VAL A 95 3.31 0.00 -2.58
N MET A 96 3.31 -1.34 -2.56
CA MET A 96 2.73 -2.15 -3.64
C MET A 96 1.24 -1.88 -3.82
N GLU A 97 0.47 -1.79 -2.72
CA GLU A 97 -0.95 -1.41 -2.78
C GLU A 97 -1.14 -0.01 -3.39
N GLY A 98 -0.29 0.94 -3.03
CA GLY A 98 -0.29 2.29 -3.61
C GLY A 98 -0.05 2.29 -5.12
N LEU A 99 0.86 1.46 -5.61
CA LEU A 99 1.13 1.30 -7.04
C LEU A 99 -0.07 0.68 -7.77
N PHE A 100 -0.75 -0.33 -7.21
CA PHE A 100 -1.98 -0.87 -7.79
C PHE A 100 -3.11 0.16 -7.87
N ILE A 101 -3.26 1.03 -6.85
CA ILE A 101 -4.25 2.13 -6.88
C ILE A 101 -3.96 3.12 -8.01
N ILE A 102 -2.69 3.38 -8.31
CA ILE A 102 -2.29 4.26 -9.40
C ILE A 102 -2.59 3.61 -10.75
N ALA A 103 -2.17 2.36 -10.94
CA ALA A 103 -2.39 1.63 -12.18
C ALA A 103 -3.88 1.43 -12.50
N LEU A 104 -4.73 1.21 -11.49
CA LEU A 104 -6.18 1.07 -11.66
C LEU A 104 -6.95 2.39 -11.76
N ALA A 105 -6.27 3.53 -11.77
CA ALA A 105 -6.94 4.84 -11.72
C ALA A 105 -7.73 5.19 -12.99
N ASP A 106 -7.45 4.56 -14.10
CA ASP A 106 -8.18 4.69 -15.37
C ASP A 106 -9.26 3.60 -15.56
N GLY A 107 -9.30 2.59 -14.67
CA GLY A 107 -10.35 1.57 -14.57
C GLY A 107 -9.94 0.16 -15.01
N ALA A 108 -8.79 -0.04 -15.63
CA ALA A 108 -8.31 -1.36 -16.05
C ALA A 108 -6.78 -1.47 -15.95
N LEU A 109 -6.28 -2.65 -15.59
CA LEU A 109 -4.85 -2.96 -15.63
C LEU A 109 -4.43 -3.45 -17.01
N HIS A 110 -3.48 -2.78 -17.61
CA HIS A 110 -2.85 -3.20 -18.86
C HIS A 110 -1.81 -4.31 -18.63
N GLU A 111 -1.55 -5.14 -19.63
CA GLU A 111 -0.58 -6.23 -19.51
C GLU A 111 0.83 -5.74 -19.13
N THR A 112 1.23 -4.58 -19.66
CA THR A 112 2.51 -3.95 -19.36
C THR A 112 2.62 -3.49 -17.92
N GLU A 113 1.52 -2.99 -17.32
CA GLU A 113 1.46 -2.61 -15.91
C GLU A 113 1.49 -3.83 -15.00
N ILE A 114 0.78 -4.91 -15.38
CA ILE A 114 0.83 -6.19 -14.66
C ILE A 114 2.26 -6.70 -14.61
N ALA A 115 2.97 -6.76 -15.74
CA ALA A 115 4.36 -7.20 -15.79
C ALA A 115 5.29 -6.31 -14.94
N PHE A 116 5.07 -5.00 -14.95
CA PHE A 116 5.81 -4.05 -14.11
C PHE A 116 5.56 -4.32 -12.62
N LEU A 117 4.29 -4.47 -12.21
CA LEU A 117 3.90 -4.71 -10.83
C LEU A 117 4.39 -6.08 -10.32
N ASP A 118 4.34 -7.11 -11.14
CA ASP A 118 4.85 -8.44 -10.82
C ASP A 118 6.37 -8.39 -10.57
N GLU A 119 7.13 -7.68 -11.41
CA GLU A 119 8.57 -7.53 -11.21
C GLU A 119 8.89 -6.70 -9.97
N VAL A 120 8.15 -5.62 -9.68
CA VAL A 120 8.29 -4.86 -8.44
C VAL A 120 8.00 -5.75 -7.23
N GLY A 121 6.94 -6.55 -7.28
CA GLY A 121 6.60 -7.51 -6.23
C GLY A 121 7.72 -8.50 -5.97
N ARG A 122 8.31 -9.05 -7.02
CA ARG A 122 9.47 -9.95 -6.95
C ARG A 122 10.68 -9.27 -6.28
N ILE A 123 10.97 -8.02 -6.65
CA ILE A 123 12.07 -7.23 -6.05
C ILE A 123 11.81 -6.95 -4.57
N PHE A 124 10.57 -6.71 -4.18
CA PHE A 124 10.17 -6.50 -2.79
C PHE A 124 10.16 -7.78 -1.96
N GLY A 125 10.39 -8.94 -2.58
CA GLY A 125 10.35 -10.24 -1.92
C GLY A 125 8.94 -10.70 -1.54
N LEU A 126 7.92 -10.20 -2.26
CA LEU A 126 6.54 -10.62 -2.09
C LEU A 126 6.28 -11.91 -2.88
N SER A 127 5.52 -12.82 -2.28
CA SER A 127 5.08 -14.03 -3.01
C SER A 127 4.04 -13.67 -4.08
N PRO A 128 3.91 -14.46 -5.16
CA PRO A 128 2.87 -14.27 -6.17
C PRO A 128 1.44 -14.24 -5.56
N ALA A 129 1.21 -15.02 -4.50
CA ALA A 129 -0.05 -15.03 -3.78
C ALA A 129 -0.33 -13.68 -3.09
N GLN A 130 0.68 -13.04 -2.50
CA GLN A 130 0.54 -11.71 -1.89
C GLN A 130 0.24 -10.64 -2.95
N VAL A 131 0.95 -10.65 -4.09
CA VAL A 131 0.69 -9.71 -5.21
C VAL A 131 -0.73 -9.90 -5.75
N THR A 132 -1.15 -11.16 -5.98
CA THR A 132 -2.52 -11.48 -6.42
C THR A 132 -3.57 -11.02 -5.41
N ALA A 133 -3.34 -11.21 -4.10
CA ALA A 133 -4.25 -10.76 -3.07
C ALA A 133 -4.37 -9.23 -3.03
N ILE A 134 -3.26 -8.49 -3.25
CA ILE A 134 -3.30 -7.04 -3.35
C ILE A 134 -4.12 -6.62 -4.57
N ARG A 135 -3.88 -7.22 -5.73
CA ARG A 135 -4.63 -6.96 -6.96
C ARG A 135 -6.13 -7.15 -6.76
N ARG A 136 -6.56 -8.29 -6.21
CA ARG A 136 -7.97 -8.59 -5.95
C ARG A 136 -8.64 -7.57 -5.03
N ARG A 137 -7.94 -7.09 -3.99
CA ARG A 137 -8.50 -6.07 -3.07
C ARG A 137 -8.77 -4.74 -3.75
N GLN A 138 -8.07 -4.44 -4.84
CA GLN A 138 -8.24 -3.19 -5.59
C GLN A 138 -9.21 -3.35 -6.78
N ASP A 139 -9.59 -4.58 -7.13
CA ASP A 139 -10.49 -4.86 -8.24
C ASP A 139 -11.95 -4.85 -7.75
N PRO A 140 -12.78 -3.88 -8.17
CA PRO A 140 -14.19 -3.81 -7.78
C PRO A 140 -15.04 -4.97 -8.31
N ALA A 141 -14.53 -5.75 -9.27
CA ALA A 141 -15.23 -6.92 -9.83
C ALA A 141 -15.16 -8.16 -8.94
N THR A 142 -14.33 -8.16 -7.87
CA THR A 142 -14.30 -9.27 -6.91
C THR A 142 -15.52 -9.23 -6.00
N GLY A 143 -16.27 -10.34 -5.94
CA GLY A 143 -17.63 -10.42 -5.37
C GLY A 143 -17.81 -10.08 -3.88
N CYS A 144 -16.72 -9.93 -3.10
CA CYS A 144 -16.78 -9.52 -1.68
C CYS A 144 -15.55 -8.67 -1.31
N PRO A 145 -15.53 -7.35 -1.65
CA PRO A 145 -14.42 -6.48 -1.30
C PRO A 145 -14.01 -6.50 0.19
N PRO A 146 -14.93 -6.49 1.18
CA PRO A 146 -14.55 -6.60 2.59
C PRO A 146 -13.85 -7.91 2.92
N CYS A 147 -14.27 -9.02 2.33
CA CYS A 147 -13.68 -10.34 2.55
C CYS A 147 -12.24 -10.40 2.05
N GLU A 148 -11.98 -9.87 0.86
CA GLU A 148 -10.65 -9.80 0.27
C GLU A 148 -9.69 -8.93 1.10
N VAL A 149 -10.19 -7.79 1.61
CA VAL A 149 -9.39 -6.90 2.46
C VAL A 149 -9.04 -7.56 3.80
N LEU A 150 -9.98 -8.29 4.40
CA LEU A 150 -9.77 -9.00 5.67
C LEU A 150 -9.05 -10.34 5.48
N GLY A 151 -9.03 -10.89 4.26
CA GLY A 151 -8.50 -12.23 3.99
C GLY A 151 -9.32 -13.32 4.68
N VAL A 152 -10.65 -13.24 4.55
CA VAL A 152 -11.63 -14.18 5.09
C VAL A 152 -12.66 -14.56 4.02
N ASP A 153 -13.33 -15.69 4.20
CA ASP A 153 -14.44 -16.08 3.34
C ASP A 153 -15.74 -15.33 3.70
N PRO A 154 -16.69 -15.15 2.76
CA PRO A 154 -17.97 -14.50 3.03
C PRO A 154 -18.74 -15.13 4.19
N ASP A 155 -18.65 -16.44 4.37
CA ASP A 155 -19.35 -17.21 5.39
C ASP A 155 -18.56 -17.34 6.72
N THR A 156 -17.38 -16.69 6.82
CA THR A 156 -16.56 -16.74 8.03
C THR A 156 -17.32 -16.17 9.23
N PRO A 157 -17.43 -16.91 10.36
CA PRO A 157 -18.13 -16.42 11.55
C PRO A 157 -17.56 -15.09 12.06
N LEU A 158 -18.44 -14.16 12.49
CA LEU A 158 -18.03 -12.84 12.99
C LEU A 158 -16.93 -12.86 14.07
N PRO A 159 -16.92 -13.80 15.04
CA PRO A 159 -15.83 -13.86 16.03
C PRO A 159 -14.46 -14.17 15.41
N GLU A 160 -14.43 -15.02 14.39
CA GLU A 160 -13.20 -15.40 13.67
C GLU A 160 -12.71 -14.26 12.78
N ALA A 161 -13.60 -13.67 11.98
CA ALA A 161 -13.30 -12.49 11.18
C ALA A 161 -12.81 -11.32 12.05
N ARG A 162 -13.39 -11.12 13.25
CA ARG A 162 -12.94 -10.14 14.23
C ARG A 162 -11.52 -10.42 14.74
N LYS A 163 -11.19 -11.69 14.97
CA LYS A 163 -9.84 -12.10 15.38
C LYS A 163 -8.84 -11.78 14.28
N ARG A 164 -9.17 -12.07 13.02
CA ARG A 164 -8.36 -11.78 11.85
C ARG A 164 -8.15 -10.27 11.67
N TRP A 165 -9.23 -9.48 11.71
CA TRP A 165 -9.16 -8.02 11.66
C TRP A 165 -8.25 -7.44 12.73
N ARG A 166 -8.38 -7.87 14.00
CA ARG A 166 -7.51 -7.41 15.09
C ARG A 166 -6.03 -7.75 14.86
N ALA A 167 -5.74 -8.89 14.27
CA ALA A 167 -4.37 -9.27 13.91
C ALA A 167 -3.81 -8.31 12.85
N LEU A 168 -4.57 -8.05 11.79
CA LEU A 168 -4.20 -7.14 10.71
C LEU A 168 -3.99 -5.70 11.22
N ILE A 169 -4.88 -5.20 12.08
CA ILE A 169 -4.72 -3.88 12.71
C ILE A 169 -3.43 -3.80 13.53
N ARG A 170 -3.11 -4.81 14.34
CA ARG A 170 -1.86 -4.81 15.11
C ARG A 170 -0.62 -4.80 14.21
N GLU A 171 -0.64 -5.56 13.12
CA GLU A 171 0.46 -5.60 12.16
C GLU A 171 0.64 -4.27 11.41
N SER A 172 -0.46 -3.55 11.14
CA SER A 172 -0.50 -2.34 10.31
C SER A 172 -0.55 -1.05 11.12
N HIS A 173 -0.50 -1.11 12.47
CA HIS A 173 -0.72 0.08 13.29
C HIS A 173 0.37 1.13 13.03
N PRO A 174 0.00 2.40 12.76
CA PRO A 174 0.96 3.46 12.43
C PRO A 174 1.99 3.71 13.54
N ASP A 175 1.68 3.41 14.81
CA ASP A 175 2.63 3.49 15.91
C ASP A 175 3.86 2.59 15.73
N HIS A 176 3.71 1.46 15.02
CA HIS A 176 4.85 0.62 14.67
C HIS A 176 5.76 1.33 13.67
N ALA A 177 5.19 2.03 12.70
CA ALA A 177 5.94 2.83 11.72
C ALA A 177 6.63 4.02 12.42
N ILE A 178 5.91 4.74 13.28
CA ILE A 178 6.43 5.85 14.08
C ILE A 178 7.54 5.36 15.03
N GLY A 179 7.31 4.27 15.77
CA GLY A 179 8.29 3.70 16.70
C GLY A 179 9.55 3.18 16.02
N ARG A 180 9.49 2.88 14.72
CA ARG A 180 10.64 2.51 13.87
C ARG A 180 11.31 3.74 13.23
N GLY A 181 10.76 4.95 13.42
CA GLY A 181 11.24 6.17 12.82
C GLY A 181 11.10 6.17 11.29
N LEU A 182 10.06 5.52 10.73
CA LEU A 182 9.88 5.46 9.28
C LEU A 182 9.54 6.84 8.70
N PRO A 183 9.78 7.05 7.39
CA PRO A 183 9.40 8.28 6.70
C PRO A 183 7.90 8.58 6.82
N ALA A 184 7.55 9.86 6.77
CA ALA A 184 6.17 10.33 6.89
C ALA A 184 5.24 9.68 5.84
N GLU A 185 5.74 9.43 4.63
CA GLU A 185 5.02 8.74 3.56
C GLU A 185 4.69 7.29 3.93
N ALA A 186 5.63 6.58 4.54
CA ALA A 186 5.41 5.20 5.01
C ALA A 186 4.41 5.16 6.17
N ILE A 187 4.45 6.14 7.09
CA ILE A 187 3.47 6.28 8.17
C ILE A 187 2.07 6.49 7.59
N ARG A 188 1.92 7.37 6.59
CA ARG A 188 0.63 7.64 5.94
C ARG A 188 0.07 6.43 5.19
N LEU A 189 0.93 5.63 4.56
CA LEU A 189 0.51 4.38 3.94
C LEU A 189 -0.04 3.40 4.99
N ALA A 190 0.61 3.28 6.15
CA ALA A 190 0.13 2.48 7.27
C ALA A 190 -1.22 3.00 7.83
N GLU A 191 -1.39 4.31 7.94
CA GLU A 191 -2.67 4.94 8.32
C GLU A 191 -3.78 4.65 7.32
N ALA A 192 -3.49 4.76 6.01
CA ALA A 192 -4.44 4.45 4.95
C ALA A 192 -4.85 2.97 4.98
N ARG A 193 -3.90 2.06 5.19
CA ARG A 193 -4.17 0.64 5.37
C ARG A 193 -5.04 0.37 6.58
N THR A 194 -4.74 0.97 7.73
CA THR A 194 -5.53 0.84 8.96
C THR A 194 -6.97 1.30 8.74
N ARG A 195 -7.17 2.41 8.04
CA ARG A 195 -8.51 2.92 7.70
C ARG A 195 -9.28 1.93 6.84
N ARG A 196 -8.67 1.41 5.77
CA ARG A 196 -9.31 0.41 4.89
C ARG A 196 -9.69 -0.87 5.64
N LEU A 197 -8.86 -1.34 6.56
CA LEU A 197 -9.15 -2.50 7.40
C LEU A 197 -10.38 -2.26 8.30
N ASN A 198 -10.53 -1.05 8.84
CA ASN A 198 -11.69 -0.68 9.66
C ASN A 198 -12.96 -0.60 8.82
N GLU A 199 -12.90 0.05 7.65
CA GLU A 199 -14.02 0.15 6.70
C GLU A 199 -14.47 -1.24 6.23
N ALA A 200 -13.52 -2.12 5.91
CA ALA A 200 -13.81 -3.50 5.53
C ALA A 200 -14.46 -4.30 6.68
N TRP A 201 -13.98 -4.12 7.92
CA TRP A 201 -14.59 -4.76 9.09
C TRP A 201 -16.03 -4.29 9.31
N ASP A 202 -16.29 -2.98 9.24
CA ASP A 202 -17.62 -2.43 9.42
C ASP A 202 -18.59 -2.91 8.32
N SER A 203 -18.14 -2.98 7.07
CA SER A 203 -18.89 -3.51 5.93
C SER A 203 -19.18 -5.01 6.10
N PHE A 204 -18.18 -5.81 6.45
CA PHE A 204 -18.33 -7.25 6.69
C PHE A 204 -19.35 -7.53 7.82
N ARG A 205 -19.25 -6.79 8.91
CA ARG A 205 -20.18 -6.90 10.04
C ARG A 205 -21.62 -6.55 9.64
N ALA A 206 -21.81 -5.49 8.85
CA ALA A 206 -23.14 -5.09 8.36
C ALA A 206 -23.77 -6.16 7.45
N MET A 207 -23.00 -6.79 6.56
CA MET A 207 -23.47 -7.89 5.71
C MET A 207 -24.01 -9.06 6.55
N HIS A 208 -23.30 -9.46 7.61
CA HIS A 208 -23.71 -10.56 8.48
C HIS A 208 -24.97 -10.23 9.32
N GLN A 209 -25.12 -8.99 9.74
CA GLN A 209 -26.31 -8.55 10.48
C GLN A 209 -27.56 -8.52 9.59
N SER A 210 -27.41 -8.09 8.34
CA SER A 210 -28.52 -8.08 7.37
C SER A 210 -28.98 -9.49 6.98
N GLY A 211 -28.05 -10.44 6.83
CA GLY A 211 -28.36 -11.83 6.55
C GLY A 211 -29.12 -12.54 7.68
N GLN A 212 -28.83 -12.22 8.94
CA GLN A 212 -29.52 -12.78 10.09
C GLN A 212 -30.98 -12.29 10.21
N ASN A 213 -31.25 -11.05 9.78
CA ASN A 213 -32.61 -10.49 9.81
C ASN A 213 -33.51 -11.05 8.70
N MET A 214 -32.96 -11.53 7.58
CA MET A 214 -33.74 -12.13 6.48
C MET A 214 -34.03 -13.63 6.70
N GLY A 215 -33.29 -14.30 7.58
CA GLY A 215 -33.54 -15.71 7.93
C GLY A 215 -34.50 -15.93 9.10
N ALA A 216 -34.98 -14.86 9.74
CA ALA A 216 -35.90 -14.91 10.90
C ALA A 216 -37.34 -14.49 10.57
N ALA A 217 -37.66 -14.29 9.28
CA ALA A 217 -39.00 -14.05 8.76
C ALA A 217 -39.48 -15.24 7.94
#